data_b0f57166bcecf2869db6cf92c35afee5
#
_entry.id   b0f57166bcecf2869db6cf92c35afee5
#
_cell.length_a   1.000
_cell.length_b   1.000
_cell.length_c   1.000
_cell.angle_alpha   90.00
_cell.angle_beta   90.00
_cell.angle_gamma   90.00
#
_symmetry.space_group_name_H-M   'P 1'
#
loop_
_entity.id
_entity.type
_entity.pdbx_description
1 polymer ?
#
loop_
_entity_poly.entity_id
_entity_poly.type
_entity_poly.pdbx_seq_one_letter_code
_entity_poly.pdbx_strand_id
1 'polypeptide(L)'
;MTRFAGPVFVAAGLRTPFGRGGGALSAYDAVSLSVPVVKAMAAQAEPDLLVWGTVIPNMGWSNIARETWLDAKLSPTVPAFSVVLACSTSMTATFAAAGMLGGGTELTMVGGSEVMSRPQIALTADASKRLTDLFASDPAAALGALQALTPRDYLLPTKGWANRITGRTMGDHMEETAKAWQVTREAQDDWALKSHQRAVAGWERGFFDDLVIPLPELARDANPSADTSPERLAALKPVFDRDSGTGSLTAGNSSPITDGAAGCWVATKAGLARLPTGTPYARLVDYEVSAVDFHTEGLLMAPAYGIPRLLARNRLSFADIGLWEIHEAFAAQVLANV
;
A
#
# COMPACT_ATOMS: atom_id res chain seq x y z
N MET A 1 -27.81 -12.57 -1.16
CA MET A 1 -26.93 -13.72 -1.47
C MET A 1 -25.61 -13.46 -0.77
N THR A 2 -25.08 -14.42 -0.04
CA THR A 2 -23.74 -14.30 0.55
C THR A 2 -22.71 -14.39 -0.57
N ARG A 3 -21.74 -13.45 -0.60
CA ARG A 3 -20.69 -13.44 -1.62
C ARG A 3 -19.72 -14.63 -1.51
N PHE A 4 -19.63 -15.21 -0.32
CA PHE A 4 -18.75 -16.32 0.00
C PHE A 4 -19.54 -17.61 0.23
N ALA A 5 -18.91 -18.75 -0.01
CA ALA A 5 -19.52 -20.08 0.23
C ALA A 5 -19.82 -20.32 1.71
N GLY A 6 -19.13 -19.67 2.62
CA GLY A 6 -19.30 -19.73 4.06
C GLY A 6 -18.84 -18.45 4.75
N PRO A 7 -18.94 -18.38 6.08
CA PRO A 7 -18.43 -17.23 6.83
C PRO A 7 -16.92 -17.09 6.67
N VAL A 8 -16.48 -15.89 6.27
CA VAL A 8 -15.08 -15.50 6.16
C VAL A 8 -14.75 -14.49 7.25
N PHE A 9 -13.57 -14.62 7.83
CA PHE A 9 -13.09 -13.76 8.90
C PHE A 9 -11.74 -13.15 8.54
N VAL A 10 -11.54 -11.89 8.92
CA VAL A 10 -10.24 -11.23 8.93
C VAL A 10 -9.80 -11.12 10.38
N ALA A 11 -8.65 -11.65 10.70
CA ALA A 11 -8.10 -11.62 12.06
C ALA A 11 -6.82 -10.77 12.10
N ALA A 12 -6.54 -10.22 13.28
CA ALA A 12 -5.39 -9.35 13.52
C ALA A 12 -4.08 -10.03 13.12
N GLY A 13 -3.21 -9.23 12.51
CA GLY A 13 -1.88 -9.61 12.09
C GLY A 13 -0.83 -8.71 12.72
N LEU A 14 0.29 -8.57 12.02
CA LEU A 14 1.44 -7.82 12.47
C LEU A 14 1.96 -6.91 11.36
N ARG A 15 2.73 -5.89 11.74
CA ARG A 15 3.41 -5.02 10.78
C ARG A 15 4.79 -4.58 11.29
N THR A 16 5.62 -4.09 10.40
CA THR A 16 6.81 -3.31 10.79
C THR A 16 6.40 -1.91 11.24
N PRO A 17 7.29 -1.15 11.90
CA PRO A 17 7.16 0.31 11.90
C PRO A 17 7.16 0.83 10.47
N PHE A 18 6.50 1.98 10.24
CA PHE A 18 6.53 2.66 8.95
C PHE A 18 7.60 3.75 8.95
N GLY A 19 8.61 3.57 8.07
CA GLY A 19 9.74 4.46 7.91
C GLY A 19 9.52 5.50 6.81
N ARG A 20 10.11 6.68 6.95
CA ARG A 20 10.15 7.67 5.86
C ARG A 20 11.02 7.16 4.72
N GLY A 21 10.61 7.44 3.49
CA GLY A 21 11.45 7.18 2.32
C GLY A 21 12.82 7.84 2.43
N GLY A 22 13.89 7.09 2.13
CA GLY A 22 15.27 7.48 2.33
C GLY A 22 15.73 7.47 3.80
N GLY A 23 14.89 6.99 4.72
CA GLY A 23 15.15 6.95 6.17
C GLY A 23 15.72 5.62 6.66
N ALA A 24 15.40 5.28 7.91
CA ALA A 24 15.97 4.16 8.64
C ALA A 24 15.80 2.79 7.97
N LEU A 25 14.69 2.60 7.23
CA LEU A 25 14.41 1.32 6.54
C LEU A 25 14.95 1.25 5.10
N SER A 26 15.68 2.26 4.63
CA SER A 26 16.18 2.33 3.25
C SER A 26 17.20 1.25 2.89
N ALA A 27 17.78 0.55 3.86
CA ALA A 27 18.68 -0.59 3.63
C ALA A 27 17.96 -1.87 3.21
N TYR A 28 16.66 -1.99 3.53
CA TYR A 28 15.83 -3.12 3.16
C TYR A 28 15.40 -3.05 1.69
N ASP A 29 14.95 -4.18 1.17
CA ASP A 29 14.08 -4.27 0.00
C ASP A 29 12.71 -4.83 0.43
N ALA A 30 11.76 -4.92 -0.50
CA ALA A 30 10.40 -5.34 -0.16
C ALA A 30 10.33 -6.80 0.35
N VAL A 31 11.23 -7.69 -0.11
CA VAL A 31 11.32 -9.08 0.39
C VAL A 31 11.88 -9.08 1.81
N SER A 32 13.05 -8.52 2.02
CA SER A 32 13.73 -8.53 3.32
C SER A 32 12.94 -7.80 4.41
N LEU A 33 12.19 -6.73 4.06
CA LEU A 33 11.31 -6.03 4.99
C LEU A 33 10.06 -6.84 5.34
N SER A 34 9.58 -7.70 4.45
CA SER A 34 8.45 -8.60 4.70
C SER A 34 8.80 -9.76 5.63
N VAL A 35 10.04 -10.24 5.62
CA VAL A 35 10.49 -11.43 6.35
C VAL A 35 10.16 -11.38 7.85
N PRO A 36 10.44 -10.31 8.60
CA PRO A 36 10.09 -10.23 10.02
C PRO A 36 8.60 -10.44 10.29
N VAL A 37 7.72 -9.83 9.47
CA VAL A 37 6.26 -9.95 9.61
C VAL A 37 5.82 -11.37 9.33
N VAL A 38 6.22 -11.94 8.20
CA VAL A 38 5.83 -13.28 7.78
C VAL A 38 6.31 -14.34 8.77
N LYS A 39 7.56 -14.23 9.27
CA LYS A 39 8.08 -15.13 10.31
C LYS A 39 7.31 -15.06 11.60
N ALA A 40 7.04 -13.87 12.10
CA ALA A 40 6.33 -13.68 13.36
C ALA A 40 4.89 -14.17 13.27
N MET A 41 4.22 -13.95 12.15
CA MET A 41 2.89 -14.49 11.91
C MET A 41 2.90 -16.01 11.74
N ALA A 42 3.83 -16.58 10.97
CA ALA A 42 3.95 -18.02 10.79
C ALA A 42 4.25 -18.77 12.10
N ALA A 43 4.91 -18.12 13.06
CA ALA A 43 5.11 -18.66 14.39
C ALA A 43 3.80 -18.76 15.22
N GLN A 44 2.76 -17.99 14.87
CA GLN A 44 1.44 -18.08 15.49
C GLN A 44 0.64 -19.26 14.92
N ALA A 45 0.67 -19.44 13.60
CA ALA A 45 0.04 -20.55 12.90
C ALA A 45 0.63 -20.71 11.51
N GLU A 46 0.81 -21.94 11.02
CA GLU A 46 1.21 -22.20 9.63
C GLU A 46 0.01 -21.95 8.71
N PRO A 47 0.08 -21.06 7.72
CA PRO A 47 -1.00 -20.84 6.76
C PRO A 47 -1.06 -21.97 5.73
N ASP A 48 -2.25 -22.15 5.13
CA ASP A 48 -2.42 -23.03 3.97
C ASP A 48 -2.04 -22.31 2.68
N LEU A 49 -1.96 -20.97 2.69
CA LEU A 49 -1.66 -20.13 1.54
C LEU A 49 -1.11 -18.77 2.01
N LEU A 50 -0.14 -18.23 1.28
CA LEU A 50 0.31 -16.84 1.42
C LEU A 50 -0.10 -16.03 0.18
N VAL A 51 -0.79 -14.90 0.38
CA VAL A 51 -1.06 -13.91 -0.66
C VAL A 51 -0.43 -12.58 -0.25
N TRP A 52 0.62 -12.17 -0.97
CA TRP A 52 1.43 -11.01 -0.58
C TRP A 52 1.73 -10.12 -1.77
N GLY A 53 1.69 -8.81 -1.60
CA GLY A 53 1.87 -7.91 -2.72
C GLY A 53 2.90 -6.82 -2.51
N THR A 54 3.32 -6.23 -3.60
CA THR A 54 4.09 -4.99 -3.70
C THR A 54 3.66 -4.26 -4.96
N VAL A 55 3.76 -2.95 -5.01
CA VAL A 55 3.34 -2.14 -6.16
C VAL A 55 4.50 -1.86 -7.10
N ILE A 56 5.68 -1.56 -6.54
CA ILE A 56 6.87 -1.23 -7.33
C ILE A 56 7.49 -2.53 -7.85
N PRO A 57 7.51 -2.73 -9.19
CA PRO A 57 8.10 -3.93 -9.76
C PRO A 57 9.60 -3.99 -9.47
N ASN A 58 10.10 -5.21 -9.33
CA ASN A 58 11.52 -5.47 -9.14
C ASN A 58 12.00 -6.54 -10.13
N MET A 59 13.16 -6.30 -10.74
CA MET A 59 13.75 -7.23 -11.72
C MET A 59 14.32 -8.51 -11.06
N GLY A 60 14.55 -8.49 -9.75
CA GLY A 60 15.10 -9.64 -9.00
C GLY A 60 14.06 -10.71 -8.66
N TRP A 61 12.78 -10.38 -8.71
CA TRP A 61 11.68 -11.33 -8.43
C TRP A 61 10.39 -10.93 -9.15
N SER A 62 9.55 -11.92 -9.47
CA SER A 62 8.21 -11.72 -10.04
C SER A 62 7.09 -12.04 -9.03
N ASN A 63 7.35 -12.96 -8.09
CA ASN A 63 6.40 -13.41 -7.08
C ASN A 63 6.97 -13.11 -5.68
N ILE A 64 6.77 -11.90 -5.22
CA ILE A 64 7.28 -11.46 -3.90
C ILE A 64 6.76 -12.34 -2.75
N ALA A 65 5.54 -12.86 -2.84
CA ALA A 65 4.99 -13.76 -1.82
C ALA A 65 5.86 -15.00 -1.66
N ARG A 66 6.22 -15.62 -2.77
CA ARG A 66 7.07 -16.83 -2.76
C ARG A 66 8.47 -16.53 -2.27
N GLU A 67 9.08 -15.45 -2.75
CA GLU A 67 10.43 -15.05 -2.35
C GLU A 67 10.48 -14.75 -0.83
N THR A 68 9.54 -13.97 -0.33
CA THR A 68 9.46 -13.67 1.11
C THR A 68 9.29 -14.91 1.96
N TRP A 69 8.43 -15.86 1.53
CA TRP A 69 8.18 -17.08 2.27
C TRP A 69 9.45 -17.96 2.37
N LEU A 70 10.17 -18.12 1.26
CA LEU A 70 11.41 -18.88 1.20
C LEU A 70 12.56 -18.20 1.96
N ASP A 71 12.67 -16.87 1.86
CA ASP A 71 13.69 -16.11 2.60
C ASP A 71 13.42 -16.14 4.12
N ALA A 72 12.17 -16.23 4.53
CA ALA A 72 11.79 -16.48 5.90
C ALA A 72 12.21 -17.88 6.40
N LYS A 73 12.73 -18.77 5.53
CA LYS A 73 13.13 -20.15 5.82
C LYS A 73 11.98 -21.00 6.35
N LEU A 74 10.78 -20.75 5.83
CA LEU A 74 9.54 -21.48 6.16
C LEU A 74 9.34 -22.67 5.20
N SER A 75 8.34 -23.52 5.48
CA SER A 75 8.07 -24.74 4.71
C SER A 75 7.88 -24.46 3.23
N PRO A 76 8.68 -25.06 2.32
CA PRO A 76 8.56 -24.82 0.88
C PRO A 76 7.26 -25.39 0.28
N THR A 77 6.48 -26.13 1.05
CA THR A 77 5.22 -26.76 0.60
C THR A 77 4.02 -25.81 0.70
N VAL A 78 4.11 -24.71 1.45
CA VAL A 78 3.06 -23.70 1.49
C VAL A 78 3.02 -22.92 0.17
N PRO A 79 1.90 -22.95 -0.56
CA PRO A 79 1.77 -22.18 -1.80
C PRO A 79 1.74 -20.67 -1.52
N ALA A 80 2.26 -19.90 -2.48
CA ALA A 80 2.29 -18.44 -2.37
C ALA A 80 2.17 -17.78 -3.74
N PHE A 81 1.38 -16.72 -3.84
CA PHE A 81 1.29 -15.90 -5.05
C PHE A 81 1.13 -14.41 -4.74
N SER A 82 1.46 -13.58 -5.71
CA SER A 82 1.42 -12.12 -5.57
C SER A 82 0.23 -11.50 -6.27
N VAL A 83 -0.23 -10.38 -5.70
CA VAL A 83 -1.26 -9.52 -6.29
C VAL A 83 -0.79 -8.07 -6.32
N VAL A 84 -1.33 -7.29 -7.26
CA VAL A 84 -1.04 -5.86 -7.40
C VAL A 84 -2.32 -5.10 -7.72
N LEU A 85 -2.66 -4.10 -6.92
CA LEU A 85 -3.71 -3.12 -7.19
C LEU A 85 -3.38 -1.78 -6.51
N ALA A 86 -2.24 -1.19 -6.86
CA ALA A 86 -1.76 0.07 -6.29
C ALA A 86 -1.92 0.10 -4.74
N CYS A 87 -2.40 1.19 -4.16
CA CYS A 87 -2.59 1.33 -2.71
C CYS A 87 -3.61 0.33 -2.10
N SER A 88 -4.43 -0.35 -2.93
CA SER A 88 -5.40 -1.37 -2.51
C SER A 88 -4.88 -2.81 -2.63
N THR A 89 -3.57 -3.01 -2.82
CA THR A 89 -2.97 -4.33 -3.04
C THR A 89 -3.28 -5.30 -1.90
N SER A 90 -3.08 -4.92 -0.64
CA SER A 90 -3.35 -5.81 0.50
C SER A 90 -4.84 -6.08 0.72
N MET A 91 -5.73 -5.13 0.40
CA MET A 91 -7.18 -5.39 0.37
C MET A 91 -7.52 -6.42 -0.72
N THR A 92 -6.91 -6.29 -1.90
CA THR A 92 -7.09 -7.26 -3.00
C THR A 92 -6.57 -8.63 -2.62
N ALA A 93 -5.44 -8.72 -1.92
CA ALA A 93 -4.95 -9.98 -1.34
C ALA A 93 -5.99 -10.62 -0.41
N THR A 94 -6.61 -9.81 0.45
CA THR A 94 -7.69 -10.25 1.35
C THR A 94 -8.90 -10.80 0.58
N PHE A 95 -9.33 -10.11 -0.48
CA PHE A 95 -10.48 -10.54 -1.29
C PHE A 95 -10.18 -11.78 -2.12
N ALA A 96 -8.97 -11.87 -2.68
CA ALA A 96 -8.52 -13.07 -3.40
C ALA A 96 -8.46 -14.28 -2.46
N ALA A 97 -7.85 -14.12 -1.29
CA ALA A 97 -7.80 -15.17 -0.27
C ALA A 97 -9.19 -15.62 0.18
N ALA A 98 -10.10 -14.67 0.43
CA ALA A 98 -11.48 -14.97 0.84
C ALA A 98 -12.24 -15.81 -0.20
N GLY A 99 -11.98 -15.57 -1.50
CA GLY A 99 -12.55 -16.35 -2.60
C GLY A 99 -11.94 -17.74 -2.76
N MET A 100 -10.78 -18.01 -2.15
CA MET A 100 -10.06 -19.29 -2.21
C MET A 100 -10.23 -20.15 -0.97
N LEU A 101 -10.93 -19.65 0.07
CA LEU A 101 -11.19 -20.45 1.25
C LEU A 101 -12.13 -21.62 0.96
N GLY A 102 -11.85 -22.74 1.60
CA GLY A 102 -12.53 -24.02 1.38
C GLY A 102 -11.66 -24.98 0.58
N GLY A 103 -12.10 -26.24 0.42
CA GLY A 103 -11.35 -27.26 -0.33
C GLY A 103 -9.98 -27.60 0.26
N GLY A 104 -9.78 -27.38 1.56
CA GLY A 104 -8.50 -27.58 2.25
C GLY A 104 -7.76 -26.29 2.61
N THR A 105 -8.20 -25.12 2.11
CA THR A 105 -7.64 -23.82 2.50
C THR A 105 -8.53 -23.19 3.55
N GLU A 106 -8.09 -23.21 4.80
CA GLU A 106 -8.86 -22.71 5.95
C GLU A 106 -8.26 -21.43 6.55
N LEU A 107 -6.94 -21.25 6.42
CA LEU A 107 -6.18 -20.13 6.97
C LEU A 107 -5.20 -19.60 5.94
N THR A 108 -5.38 -18.35 5.53
CA THR A 108 -4.50 -17.66 4.59
C THR A 108 -3.84 -16.47 5.28
N MET A 109 -2.53 -16.33 5.12
CA MET A 109 -1.81 -15.10 5.47
C MET A 109 -1.87 -14.16 4.29
N VAL A 110 -2.29 -12.91 4.51
CA VAL A 110 -2.39 -11.89 3.47
C VAL A 110 -1.67 -10.62 3.88
N GLY A 111 -1.15 -9.88 2.91
CA GLY A 111 -0.50 -8.61 3.20
C GLY A 111 0.28 -8.05 2.03
N GLY A 112 1.29 -7.26 2.37
CA GLY A 112 2.19 -6.68 1.40
C GLY A 112 3.27 -5.82 2.04
N SER A 113 4.21 -5.41 1.22
CA SER A 113 5.28 -4.50 1.61
C SER A 113 5.63 -3.57 0.46
N GLU A 114 6.17 -2.41 0.84
CA GLU A 114 6.76 -1.47 -0.10
C GLU A 114 8.02 -0.87 0.49
N VAL A 115 9.07 -0.77 -0.32
CA VAL A 115 10.28 -0.02 -0.01
C VAL A 115 10.48 1.02 -1.09
N MET A 116 9.87 2.17 -0.88
CA MET A 116 9.95 3.30 -1.81
C MET A 116 11.31 4.01 -1.78
N SER A 117 12.12 3.71 -0.77
CA SER A 117 13.50 4.21 -0.64
C SER A 117 14.46 3.64 -1.68
N ARG A 118 14.13 2.52 -2.31
CA ARG A 118 15.00 1.80 -3.25
C ARG A 118 14.32 1.48 -4.59
N PRO A 119 13.76 2.47 -5.27
CA PRO A 119 13.18 2.24 -6.58
C PRO A 119 14.29 1.87 -7.56
N GLN A 120 14.04 0.87 -8.39
CA GLN A 120 15.01 0.47 -9.42
C GLN A 120 15.06 1.48 -10.56
N ILE A 121 16.26 1.79 -11.02
CA ILE A 121 16.47 2.49 -12.29
C ILE A 121 16.41 1.44 -13.39
N ALA A 122 15.54 1.63 -14.38
CA ALA A 122 15.41 0.75 -15.52
C ALA A 122 15.90 1.41 -16.79
N LEU A 123 16.19 0.64 -17.82
CA LEU A 123 16.41 1.15 -19.18
C LEU A 123 15.07 1.36 -19.88
N THR A 124 15.04 2.30 -20.82
CA THR A 124 13.93 2.42 -21.75
C THR A 124 13.79 1.14 -22.58
N ALA A 125 12.59 0.87 -23.11
CA ALA A 125 12.36 -0.31 -23.95
C ALA A 125 13.33 -0.37 -25.15
N ASP A 126 13.58 0.77 -25.79
CA ASP A 126 14.49 0.86 -26.95
C ASP A 126 15.96 0.60 -26.56
N ALA A 127 16.42 1.16 -25.44
CA ALA A 127 17.78 0.91 -24.95
C ALA A 127 17.93 -0.56 -24.51
N SER A 128 16.94 -1.11 -23.82
CA SER A 128 16.92 -2.51 -23.40
C SER A 128 16.96 -3.45 -24.61
N LYS A 129 16.09 -3.21 -25.61
CA LYS A 129 16.07 -4.02 -26.83
C LYS A 129 17.41 -3.98 -27.58
N ARG A 130 17.94 -2.77 -27.81
CA ARG A 130 19.23 -2.58 -28.47
C ARG A 130 20.36 -3.35 -27.79
N LEU A 131 20.45 -3.28 -26.47
CA LEU A 131 21.46 -4.00 -25.71
C LEU A 131 21.25 -5.52 -25.77
N THR A 132 20.02 -5.99 -25.63
CA THR A 132 19.69 -7.42 -25.70
C THR A 132 20.07 -8.01 -27.05
N ASP A 133 19.76 -7.32 -28.15
CA ASP A 133 20.10 -7.76 -29.50
C ASP A 133 21.64 -7.78 -29.69
N LEU A 134 22.36 -6.78 -29.16
CA LEU A 134 23.81 -6.75 -29.20
C LEU A 134 24.44 -7.84 -28.36
N PHE A 135 23.96 -8.10 -27.14
CA PHE A 135 24.49 -9.21 -26.34
C PHE A 135 24.30 -10.56 -26.98
N ALA A 136 23.24 -10.75 -27.77
CA ALA A 136 23.00 -12.00 -28.50
C ALA A 136 23.90 -12.16 -29.74
N SER A 137 24.29 -11.09 -30.41
CA SER A 137 25.04 -11.09 -31.66
C SER A 137 26.52 -10.75 -31.51
N ASP A 138 26.85 -9.76 -30.71
CA ASP A 138 28.22 -9.27 -30.44
C ASP A 138 28.35 -8.77 -29.01
N PRO A 139 28.67 -9.62 -28.03
CA PRO A 139 28.84 -9.24 -26.65
C PRO A 139 29.88 -8.13 -26.39
N ALA A 140 30.92 -8.03 -27.24
CA ALA A 140 31.94 -7.01 -27.08
C ALA A 140 31.37 -5.62 -27.47
N ALA A 141 30.61 -5.55 -28.56
CA ALA A 141 29.91 -4.35 -28.98
C ALA A 141 28.83 -3.93 -27.92
N ALA A 142 28.17 -4.92 -27.29
CA ALA A 142 27.20 -4.65 -26.22
C ALA A 142 27.84 -3.95 -25.01
N LEU A 143 29.04 -4.34 -24.59
CA LEU A 143 29.79 -3.68 -23.53
C LEU A 143 30.11 -2.22 -23.87
N GLY A 144 30.54 -1.97 -25.14
CA GLY A 144 30.74 -0.63 -25.64
C GLY A 144 29.45 0.22 -25.63
N ALA A 145 28.33 -0.39 -26.03
CA ALA A 145 27.02 0.27 -26.02
C ALA A 145 26.53 0.59 -24.60
N LEU A 146 26.84 -0.24 -23.59
CA LEU A 146 26.55 0.08 -22.18
C LEU A 146 27.28 1.34 -21.70
N GLN A 147 28.54 1.52 -22.11
CA GLN A 147 29.32 2.71 -21.76
C GLN A 147 28.80 3.97 -22.47
N ALA A 148 28.13 3.80 -23.61
CA ALA A 148 27.57 4.90 -24.41
C ALA A 148 26.14 5.28 -24.01
N LEU A 149 25.57 4.67 -22.96
CA LEU A 149 24.24 5.05 -22.46
C LEU A 149 24.23 6.49 -21.96
N THR A 150 23.14 7.17 -22.27
CA THR A 150 22.88 8.58 -21.90
C THR A 150 21.70 8.66 -20.94
N PRO A 151 21.48 9.79 -20.25
CA PRO A 151 20.30 9.97 -19.38
C PRO A 151 18.94 9.68 -20.06
N ARG A 152 18.87 9.74 -21.40
CA ARG A 152 17.64 9.46 -22.17
C ARG A 152 17.34 7.96 -22.27
N ASP A 153 18.33 7.13 -22.06
CA ASP A 153 18.22 5.66 -22.11
C ASP A 153 17.69 5.08 -20.79
N TYR A 154 17.54 5.90 -19.74
CA TYR A 154 17.11 5.46 -18.42
C TYR A 154 15.66 5.89 -18.11
N LEU A 155 14.93 5.00 -17.47
CA LEU A 155 13.68 5.29 -16.78
C LEU A 155 13.99 5.59 -15.32
N LEU A 156 13.90 6.86 -14.95
CA LEU A 156 14.12 7.29 -13.58
C LEU A 156 12.84 7.09 -12.75
N PRO A 157 12.97 6.70 -11.47
CA PRO A 157 11.83 6.43 -10.60
C PRO A 157 10.83 7.59 -10.49
N THR A 158 11.31 8.83 -10.49
CA THR A 158 10.49 10.03 -10.43
C THR A 158 9.51 10.18 -11.59
N LYS A 159 9.82 9.60 -12.76
CA LYS A 159 8.89 9.52 -13.90
C LYS A 159 8.03 8.26 -13.84
N GLY A 160 8.49 7.20 -13.19
CA GLY A 160 7.77 5.94 -13.03
C GLY A 160 6.59 6.01 -12.07
N TRP A 161 6.47 7.06 -11.25
CA TRP A 161 5.34 7.27 -10.34
C TRP A 161 4.20 8.07 -10.96
N ALA A 162 4.40 8.59 -12.15
CA ALA A 162 3.34 9.21 -12.92
C ALA A 162 2.44 8.14 -13.55
N ASN A 163 1.15 8.41 -13.62
CA ASN A 163 0.22 7.60 -14.37
C ASN A 163 0.66 7.57 -15.85
N ARG A 164 0.83 6.38 -16.41
CA ARG A 164 1.37 6.20 -17.78
C ARG A 164 0.51 6.86 -18.88
N ILE A 165 -0.80 6.91 -18.66
CA ILE A 165 -1.75 7.46 -19.64
C ILE A 165 -1.75 8.98 -19.60
N THR A 166 -1.75 9.56 -18.40
CA THR A 166 -1.85 11.03 -18.22
C THR A 166 -0.49 11.71 -18.10
N GLY A 167 0.57 10.98 -17.80
CA GLY A 167 1.89 11.53 -17.50
C GLY A 167 1.98 12.30 -16.17
N ARG A 168 0.94 12.22 -15.33
CA ARG A 168 0.76 13.00 -14.11
C ARG A 168 0.86 12.13 -12.87
N THR A 169 1.33 12.69 -11.78
CA THR A 169 1.41 12.00 -10.48
C THR A 169 0.04 11.91 -9.80
N MET A 170 -0.06 11.09 -8.77
CA MET A 170 -1.27 11.02 -7.93
C MET A 170 -1.62 12.36 -7.30
N GLY A 171 -0.60 13.12 -6.89
CA GLY A 171 -0.79 14.45 -6.32
C GLY A 171 -1.30 15.47 -7.33
N ASP A 172 -0.83 15.44 -8.57
CA ASP A 172 -1.34 16.31 -9.64
C ASP A 172 -2.84 16.04 -9.90
N HIS A 173 -3.22 14.76 -9.96
CA HIS A 173 -4.63 14.37 -10.10
C HIS A 173 -5.46 14.78 -8.89
N MET A 174 -4.90 14.65 -7.67
CA MET A 174 -5.65 15.00 -6.47
C MET A 174 -5.82 16.51 -6.31
N GLU A 175 -4.84 17.32 -6.73
CA GLU A 175 -4.97 18.78 -6.73
C GLU A 175 -6.14 19.24 -7.62
N GLU A 176 -6.30 18.64 -8.82
CA GLU A 176 -7.47 18.92 -9.67
C GLU A 176 -8.78 18.48 -9.01
N THR A 177 -8.79 17.30 -8.41
CA THR A 177 -9.97 16.79 -7.71
C THR A 177 -10.33 17.69 -6.52
N ALA A 178 -9.34 18.14 -5.74
CA ALA A 178 -9.56 19.05 -4.62
C ALA A 178 -10.22 20.36 -5.06
N LYS A 179 -9.79 20.92 -6.20
CA LYS A 179 -10.40 22.12 -6.80
C LYS A 179 -11.82 21.86 -7.31
N ALA A 180 -12.02 20.76 -8.02
CA ALA A 180 -13.33 20.40 -8.57
C ALA A 180 -14.38 20.16 -7.47
N TRP A 181 -13.98 19.56 -6.37
CA TRP A 181 -14.84 19.29 -5.21
C TRP A 181 -14.79 20.38 -4.14
N GLN A 182 -14.10 21.48 -4.39
CA GLN A 182 -14.00 22.66 -3.50
C GLN A 182 -13.50 22.29 -2.09
N VAL A 183 -12.58 21.31 -2.01
CA VAL A 183 -11.95 20.94 -0.72
C VAL A 183 -10.91 22.00 -0.36
N THR A 184 -11.19 22.79 0.65
CA THR A 184 -10.33 23.92 1.01
C THR A 184 -9.02 23.48 1.63
N ARG A 185 -8.00 24.33 1.56
CA ARG A 185 -6.69 24.11 2.17
C ARG A 185 -6.81 23.94 3.69
N GLU A 186 -7.62 24.73 4.35
CA GLU A 186 -7.85 24.70 5.79
C GLU A 186 -8.46 23.38 6.23
N ALA A 187 -9.45 22.85 5.49
CA ALA A 187 -10.05 21.55 5.78
C ALA A 187 -9.04 20.41 5.64
N GLN A 188 -8.16 20.48 4.64
CA GLN A 188 -7.09 19.50 4.44
C GLN A 188 -6.07 19.54 5.58
N ASP A 189 -5.64 20.72 6.00
CA ASP A 189 -4.67 20.89 7.08
C ASP A 189 -5.27 20.47 8.44
N ASP A 190 -6.54 20.75 8.70
CA ASP A 190 -7.26 20.29 9.91
C ASP A 190 -7.37 18.75 9.94
N TRP A 191 -7.67 18.11 8.81
CA TRP A 191 -7.66 16.66 8.71
C TRP A 191 -6.28 16.06 9.02
N ALA A 192 -5.23 16.59 8.40
CA ALA A 192 -3.86 16.14 8.61
C ALA A 192 -3.40 16.31 10.07
N LEU A 193 -3.74 17.44 10.69
CA LEU A 193 -3.46 17.70 12.10
C LEU A 193 -4.09 16.62 13.00
N LYS A 194 -5.38 16.32 12.79
CA LYS A 194 -6.09 15.28 13.53
C LYS A 194 -5.49 13.90 13.33
N SER A 195 -5.06 13.56 12.10
CA SER A 195 -4.39 12.30 11.79
C SER A 195 -3.09 12.15 12.59
N HIS A 196 -2.23 13.17 12.58
CA HIS A 196 -1.02 13.18 13.40
C HIS A 196 -1.30 13.03 14.89
N GLN A 197 -2.22 13.82 15.42
CA GLN A 197 -2.57 13.78 16.85
C GLN A 197 -3.09 12.40 17.28
N ARG A 198 -3.95 11.78 16.48
CA ARG A 198 -4.49 10.43 16.76
C ARG A 198 -3.41 9.37 16.74
N ALA A 199 -2.49 9.43 15.77
CA ALA A 199 -1.38 8.48 15.67
C ALA A 199 -0.42 8.61 16.87
N VAL A 200 -0.04 9.84 17.25
CA VAL A 200 0.78 10.11 18.44
C VAL A 200 0.10 9.57 19.71
N ALA A 201 -1.17 9.93 19.92
CA ALA A 201 -1.94 9.44 21.08
C ALA A 201 -2.09 7.90 21.07
N GLY A 202 -2.19 7.30 19.89
CA GLY A 202 -2.19 5.83 19.74
C GLY A 202 -0.91 5.20 20.28
N TRP A 203 0.25 5.76 19.91
CA TRP A 203 1.55 5.32 20.41
C TRP A 203 1.74 5.56 21.92
N GLU A 204 1.29 6.71 22.43
CA GLU A 204 1.42 7.05 23.85
C GLU A 204 0.61 6.13 24.75
N ARG A 205 -0.59 5.70 24.32
CA ARG A 205 -1.41 4.75 25.08
C ARG A 205 -1.08 3.27 24.86
N GLY A 206 -0.02 2.95 24.11
CA GLY A 206 0.42 1.57 23.86
C GLY A 206 -0.48 0.80 22.86
N PHE A 207 -1.31 1.48 22.07
CA PHE A 207 -2.23 0.81 21.12
C PHE A 207 -1.51 -0.06 20.09
N PHE A 208 -0.28 0.30 19.73
CA PHE A 208 0.50 -0.39 18.71
C PHE A 208 1.49 -1.44 19.27
N ASP A 209 1.62 -1.57 20.58
CA ASP A 209 2.69 -2.39 21.21
C ASP A 209 2.59 -3.87 20.81
N ASP A 210 1.37 -4.42 20.66
CA ASP A 210 1.15 -5.80 20.23
C ASP A 210 1.01 -5.98 18.71
N LEU A 211 1.03 -4.88 17.93
CA LEU A 211 0.79 -4.90 16.50
C LEU A 211 2.06 -4.63 15.67
N VAL A 212 3.02 -3.92 16.25
CA VAL A 212 4.24 -3.49 15.56
C VAL A 212 5.44 -4.29 16.04
N ILE A 213 6.11 -4.94 15.12
CA ILE A 213 7.37 -5.64 15.37
C ILE A 213 8.50 -4.61 15.31
N PRO A 214 9.14 -4.27 16.42
CA PRO A 214 10.26 -3.33 16.37
C PRO A 214 11.42 -3.90 15.55
N LEU A 215 11.98 -3.06 14.68
CA LEU A 215 13.19 -3.39 13.92
C LEU A 215 14.40 -2.74 14.58
N PRO A 216 15.62 -3.29 14.41
CA PRO A 216 16.83 -2.68 14.98
C PRO A 216 17.03 -1.21 14.59
N GLU A 217 16.67 -0.86 13.36
CA GLU A 217 16.83 0.47 12.79
C GLU A 217 15.68 1.42 13.13
N LEU A 218 14.50 0.88 13.48
CA LEU A 218 13.30 1.67 13.75
C LEU A 218 12.35 0.90 14.66
N ALA A 219 12.08 1.41 15.86
CA ALA A 219 11.17 0.77 16.82
C ALA A 219 9.71 1.24 16.68
N ARG A 220 9.49 2.45 16.17
CA ARG A 220 8.17 3.10 16.05
C ARG A 220 8.04 3.80 14.71
N ASP A 221 6.79 4.08 14.31
CA ASP A 221 6.49 4.84 13.09
C ASP A 221 7.22 6.19 13.08
N ALA A 222 7.86 6.52 11.95
CA ALA A 222 8.65 7.75 11.80
C ALA A 222 7.83 8.94 11.26
N ASN A 223 6.61 8.70 10.77
CA ASN A 223 5.81 9.73 10.12
C ASN A 223 4.93 10.57 11.07
N PRO A 224 4.31 10.01 12.12
CA PRO A 224 3.55 10.81 13.08
C PRO A 224 4.43 11.87 13.76
N SER A 225 3.92 13.09 13.89
CA SER A 225 4.65 14.22 14.48
C SER A 225 3.82 14.90 15.56
N ALA A 226 4.31 14.89 16.80
CA ALA A 226 3.71 15.59 17.92
C ALA A 226 3.80 17.12 17.78
N ASP A 227 4.76 17.60 16.98
CA ASP A 227 5.00 19.04 16.77
C ASP A 227 4.13 19.65 15.67
N THR A 228 3.23 18.89 15.05
CA THR A 228 2.34 19.40 14.02
C THR A 228 1.36 20.39 14.63
N SER A 229 1.23 21.58 14.04
CA SER A 229 0.28 22.61 14.47
C SER A 229 -0.41 23.28 13.27
N PRO A 230 -1.55 23.96 13.47
CA PRO A 230 -2.21 24.70 12.38
C PRO A 230 -1.29 25.71 11.70
N GLU A 231 -0.47 26.44 12.48
CA GLU A 231 0.45 27.47 11.97
C GLU A 231 1.55 26.85 11.13
N ARG A 232 2.11 25.70 11.55
CA ARG A 232 3.11 24.98 10.78
C ARG A 232 2.57 24.44 9.47
N LEU A 233 1.36 23.88 9.47
CA LEU A 233 0.71 23.39 8.26
C LEU A 233 0.39 24.54 7.31
N ALA A 234 -0.18 25.62 7.79
CA ALA A 234 -0.52 26.80 6.99
C ALA A 234 0.70 27.45 6.33
N ALA A 235 1.89 27.38 6.96
CA ALA A 235 3.13 27.92 6.42
C ALA A 235 3.71 27.10 5.25
N LEU A 236 3.23 25.87 5.01
CA LEU A 236 3.74 25.02 3.93
C LEU A 236 3.24 25.50 2.56
N LYS A 237 4.15 25.47 1.60
CA LYS A 237 3.84 25.84 0.21
C LYS A 237 3.20 24.66 -0.53
N PRO A 238 2.30 24.91 -1.50
CA PRO A 238 1.78 23.89 -2.39
C PRO A 238 2.89 23.12 -3.12
N VAL A 239 2.68 21.82 -3.33
CA VAL A 239 3.67 20.94 -3.98
C VAL A 239 3.30 20.66 -5.45
N PHE A 240 2.03 20.42 -5.72
CA PHE A 240 1.57 19.94 -7.03
C PHE A 240 1.07 21.06 -7.95
N ASP A 241 0.62 22.18 -7.40
CA ASP A 241 0.29 23.39 -8.17
C ASP A 241 0.96 24.61 -7.52
N ARG A 242 2.15 24.92 -7.99
CA ARG A 242 2.97 26.00 -7.41
C ARG A 242 2.72 27.36 -8.06
N ASP A 243 2.15 27.36 -9.26
CA ASP A 243 2.19 28.54 -10.15
C ASP A 243 0.84 29.22 -10.31
N SER A 244 -0.27 28.49 -10.13
CA SER A 244 -1.61 29.06 -10.35
C SER A 244 -2.07 30.02 -9.24
N GLY A 245 -1.44 29.99 -8.07
CA GLY A 245 -1.86 30.73 -6.88
C GLY A 245 -3.07 30.10 -6.15
N THR A 246 -3.58 28.95 -6.63
CA THR A 246 -4.73 28.24 -6.06
C THR A 246 -4.39 26.80 -5.60
N GLY A 247 -3.10 26.44 -5.59
CA GLY A 247 -2.64 25.14 -5.11
C GLY A 247 -2.93 24.95 -3.62
N SER A 248 -3.39 23.78 -3.24
CA SER A 248 -3.83 23.47 -1.89
C SER A 248 -3.10 22.29 -1.24
N LEU A 249 -2.62 21.33 -2.04
CA LEU A 249 -1.93 20.16 -1.52
C LEU A 249 -0.46 20.48 -1.18
N THR A 250 -0.07 20.16 0.06
CA THR A 250 1.28 20.39 0.59
C THR A 250 1.89 19.10 1.10
N ALA A 251 3.16 19.14 1.47
CA ALA A 251 3.82 18.02 2.15
C ALA A 251 3.20 17.69 3.51
N GLY A 252 2.47 18.64 4.14
CA GLY A 252 1.83 18.43 5.45
C GLY A 252 0.46 17.78 5.39
N ASN A 253 -0.26 17.89 4.27
CA ASN A 253 -1.59 17.29 4.06
C ASN A 253 -1.61 16.18 3.01
N SER A 254 -0.42 15.68 2.67
CA SER A 254 -0.18 14.55 1.77
C SER A 254 0.61 13.46 2.49
N SER A 255 0.30 12.19 2.22
CA SER A 255 1.08 11.07 2.77
C SER A 255 2.52 11.10 2.27
N PRO A 256 3.54 10.97 3.13
CA PRO A 256 4.92 10.90 2.69
C PRO A 256 5.22 9.57 2.00
N ILE A 257 6.27 9.55 1.20
CA ILE A 257 6.87 8.31 0.69
C ILE A 257 7.33 7.49 1.89
N THR A 258 6.93 6.22 1.94
CA THR A 258 7.02 5.40 3.16
C THR A 258 7.49 3.99 2.83
N ASP A 259 8.33 3.42 3.70
CA ASP A 259 8.75 2.02 3.68
C ASP A 259 8.02 1.25 4.78
N GLY A 260 7.54 0.03 4.50
CA GLY A 260 6.87 -0.79 5.51
C GLY A 260 6.35 -2.11 4.96
N ALA A 261 6.00 -3.01 5.88
CA ALA A 261 5.36 -4.29 5.59
C ALA A 261 4.26 -4.57 6.62
N ALA A 262 3.13 -5.12 6.17
CA ALA A 262 2.02 -5.46 7.05
C ALA A 262 1.28 -6.70 6.54
N GLY A 263 0.77 -7.50 7.46
CA GLY A 263 -0.04 -8.66 7.15
C GLY A 263 -1.16 -8.89 8.16
N CYS A 264 -2.18 -9.63 7.74
CA CYS A 264 -3.26 -10.11 8.58
C CYS A 264 -3.68 -11.52 8.14
N TRP A 265 -4.65 -12.08 8.83
CA TRP A 265 -5.18 -13.40 8.54
C TRP A 265 -6.54 -13.32 7.86
N VAL A 266 -6.77 -14.20 6.89
CA VAL A 266 -8.09 -14.47 6.30
C VAL A 266 -8.41 -15.93 6.53
N ALA A 267 -9.55 -16.22 7.15
CA ALA A 267 -9.82 -17.54 7.66
C ALA A 267 -11.31 -17.93 7.57
N THR A 268 -11.54 -19.24 7.48
CA THR A 268 -12.82 -19.85 7.87
C THR A 268 -12.91 -19.94 9.40
N LYS A 269 -14.03 -20.43 9.92
CA LYS A 269 -14.15 -20.71 11.36
C LYS A 269 -13.13 -21.76 11.83
N ALA A 270 -12.82 -22.76 11.01
CA ALA A 270 -11.81 -23.78 11.30
C ALA A 270 -10.40 -23.15 11.29
N GLY A 271 -10.11 -22.29 10.33
CA GLY A 271 -8.84 -21.55 10.28
C GLY A 271 -8.64 -20.63 11.47
N LEU A 272 -9.67 -19.90 11.93
CA LEU A 272 -9.60 -19.09 13.14
C LEU A 272 -9.21 -19.88 14.39
N ALA A 273 -9.70 -21.12 14.50
CA ALA A 273 -9.37 -21.99 15.64
C ALA A 273 -7.89 -22.41 15.69
N ARG A 274 -7.13 -22.18 14.61
CA ARG A 274 -5.68 -22.45 14.56
C ARG A 274 -4.85 -21.28 15.09
N LEU A 275 -5.45 -20.09 15.20
CA LEU A 275 -4.78 -18.89 15.72
C LEU A 275 -4.74 -18.90 17.25
N PRO A 276 -3.83 -18.14 17.88
CA PRO A 276 -3.79 -18.01 19.33
C PRO A 276 -5.13 -17.58 19.93
N THR A 277 -5.46 -18.16 21.09
CA THR A 277 -6.69 -17.80 21.80
C THR A 277 -6.72 -16.30 22.11
N GLY A 278 -7.84 -15.66 21.81
CA GLY A 278 -8.00 -14.20 22.01
C GLY A 278 -7.55 -13.34 20.84
N THR A 279 -7.07 -13.92 19.73
CA THR A 279 -6.78 -13.14 18.52
C THR A 279 -8.03 -12.36 18.08
N PRO A 280 -7.98 -11.03 17.98
CA PRO A 280 -9.11 -10.23 17.53
C PRO A 280 -9.45 -10.52 16.07
N TYR A 281 -10.74 -10.61 15.76
CA TYR A 281 -11.20 -10.81 14.39
C TYR A 281 -12.53 -10.12 14.12
N ALA A 282 -12.79 -9.87 12.83
CA ALA A 282 -14.06 -9.40 12.32
C ALA A 282 -14.54 -10.31 11.19
N ARG A 283 -15.84 -10.36 10.95
CA ARG A 283 -16.42 -11.07 9.80
C ARG A 283 -16.29 -10.19 8.55
N LEU A 284 -15.71 -10.72 7.49
CA LEU A 284 -15.76 -10.12 6.16
C LEU A 284 -17.13 -10.43 5.54
N VAL A 285 -17.98 -9.43 5.42
CA VAL A 285 -19.36 -9.60 4.92
C VAL A 285 -19.38 -9.55 3.41
N ASP A 286 -18.72 -8.51 2.83
CA ASP A 286 -18.74 -8.23 1.40
C ASP A 286 -17.55 -7.33 1.03
N TYR A 287 -17.30 -7.15 -0.26
CA TYR A 287 -16.28 -6.23 -0.79
C TYR A 287 -16.69 -5.67 -2.14
N GLU A 288 -16.12 -4.55 -2.52
CA GLU A 288 -16.30 -3.92 -3.83
C GLU A 288 -14.95 -3.56 -4.42
N VAL A 289 -14.78 -3.78 -5.72
CA VAL A 289 -13.67 -3.25 -6.51
C VAL A 289 -14.28 -2.34 -7.56
N SER A 290 -13.88 -1.08 -7.56
CA SER A 290 -14.49 -0.04 -8.39
C SER A 290 -13.46 0.63 -9.28
N ALA A 291 -13.90 1.05 -10.44
CA ALA A 291 -13.20 1.97 -11.32
C ALA A 291 -14.12 3.15 -11.67
N VAL A 292 -13.51 4.28 -11.97
CA VAL A 292 -14.20 5.50 -12.43
C VAL A 292 -13.56 5.99 -13.72
N ASP A 293 -14.28 6.79 -14.47
CA ASP A 293 -13.67 7.59 -15.54
C ASP A 293 -12.84 8.71 -14.91
N PHE A 294 -11.53 8.48 -14.81
CA PHE A 294 -10.64 9.42 -14.16
C PHE A 294 -10.47 10.77 -14.89
N HIS A 295 -10.92 10.88 -16.13
CA HIS A 295 -10.92 12.15 -16.86
C HIS A 295 -12.04 13.10 -16.40
N THR A 296 -13.16 12.55 -15.95
CA THR A 296 -14.35 13.31 -15.56
C THR A 296 -14.62 13.28 -14.05
N GLU A 297 -14.29 12.17 -13.38
CA GLU A 297 -14.66 11.94 -11.99
C GLU A 297 -13.48 12.08 -11.02
N GLY A 298 -12.24 12.07 -11.53
CA GLY A 298 -11.02 12.14 -10.74
C GLY A 298 -10.46 10.75 -10.37
N LEU A 299 -9.13 10.62 -10.50
CA LEU A 299 -8.44 9.33 -10.40
C LEU A 299 -8.62 8.61 -9.06
N LEU A 300 -8.74 9.35 -7.96
CA LEU A 300 -8.83 8.80 -6.59
C LEU A 300 -10.26 8.75 -6.06
N MET A 301 -11.27 8.88 -6.91
CA MET A 301 -12.68 8.98 -6.53
C MET A 301 -13.45 7.65 -6.58
N ALA A 302 -12.81 6.54 -6.95
CA ALA A 302 -13.47 5.23 -7.02
C ALA A 302 -14.20 4.82 -5.71
N PRO A 303 -13.69 5.11 -4.49
CA PRO A 303 -14.42 4.81 -3.25
C PRO A 303 -15.77 5.53 -3.14
N ALA A 304 -15.86 6.80 -3.54
CA ALA A 304 -17.11 7.56 -3.50
C ALA A 304 -18.24 6.92 -4.33
N TYR A 305 -17.89 6.19 -5.38
CA TYR A 305 -18.86 5.47 -6.24
C TYR A 305 -19.06 4.01 -5.81
N GLY A 306 -18.01 3.36 -5.27
CA GLY A 306 -18.04 1.96 -4.83
C GLY A 306 -18.78 1.76 -3.51
N ILE A 307 -18.55 2.63 -2.55
CA ILE A 307 -19.14 2.54 -1.21
C ILE A 307 -20.67 2.54 -1.25
N PRO A 308 -21.36 3.48 -1.93
CA PRO A 308 -22.81 3.46 -2.01
C PRO A 308 -23.38 2.17 -2.63
N ARG A 309 -22.71 1.61 -3.65
CA ARG A 309 -23.12 0.33 -4.25
C ARG A 309 -22.97 -0.84 -3.27
N LEU A 310 -21.87 -0.85 -2.52
CA LEU A 310 -21.61 -1.87 -1.50
C LEU A 310 -22.65 -1.82 -0.38
N LEU A 311 -22.96 -0.64 0.12
CA LEU A 311 -23.97 -0.43 1.17
C LEU A 311 -25.37 -0.82 0.67
N ALA A 312 -25.79 -0.34 -0.49
CA ALA A 312 -27.11 -0.64 -1.08
C ALA A 312 -27.30 -2.15 -1.28
N ARG A 313 -26.28 -2.86 -1.78
CA ARG A 313 -26.33 -4.31 -1.98
C ARG A 313 -26.51 -5.07 -0.66
N ASN A 314 -25.98 -4.54 0.42
CA ASN A 314 -26.12 -5.10 1.76
C ASN A 314 -27.30 -4.52 2.54
N ARG A 315 -28.14 -3.66 1.95
CA ARG A 315 -29.27 -2.98 2.60
C ARG A 315 -28.86 -2.15 3.81
N LEU A 316 -27.70 -1.50 3.72
CA LEU A 316 -27.14 -0.61 4.71
C LEU A 316 -27.17 0.83 4.21
N SER A 317 -27.21 1.75 5.13
CA SER A 317 -26.97 3.18 4.95
C SER A 317 -25.66 3.61 5.58
N PHE A 318 -25.20 4.82 5.34
CA PHE A 318 -24.02 5.37 6.01
C PHE A 318 -24.15 5.42 7.53
N ALA A 319 -25.37 5.63 8.03
CA ALA A 319 -25.66 5.69 9.47
C ALA A 319 -25.52 4.33 10.19
N ASP A 320 -25.57 3.24 9.43
CA ASP A 320 -25.39 1.88 9.96
C ASP A 320 -23.93 1.50 10.17
N ILE A 321 -22.99 2.35 9.73
CA ILE A 321 -21.55 2.09 9.81
C ILE A 321 -20.96 2.83 11.00
N GLY A 322 -20.53 2.08 12.01
CA GLY A 322 -19.98 2.64 13.24
C GLY A 322 -18.52 3.09 13.15
N LEU A 323 -17.74 2.58 12.18
CA LEU A 323 -16.33 2.92 12.00
C LEU A 323 -15.97 2.91 10.51
N TRP A 324 -15.25 3.94 10.08
CA TRP A 324 -14.71 4.07 8.75
C TRP A 324 -13.18 4.10 8.80
N GLU A 325 -12.55 3.19 8.08
CA GLU A 325 -11.10 3.20 7.83
C GLU A 325 -10.86 3.54 6.36
N ILE A 326 -10.22 4.67 6.10
CA ILE A 326 -9.96 5.18 4.75
C ILE A 326 -8.46 5.42 4.62
N HIS A 327 -7.84 4.90 3.56
CA HIS A 327 -6.45 5.18 3.26
C HIS A 327 -6.25 6.68 2.99
N GLU A 328 -5.41 7.32 3.80
CA GLU A 328 -5.17 8.77 3.76
C GLU A 328 -3.99 9.11 2.83
N ALA A 329 -4.11 8.82 1.53
CA ALA A 329 -3.08 9.21 0.57
C ALA A 329 -2.90 10.74 0.53
N PHE A 330 -4.02 11.46 0.62
CA PHE A 330 -4.11 12.92 0.77
C PHE A 330 -5.30 13.25 1.64
N ALA A 331 -5.18 14.25 2.50
CA ALA A 331 -6.33 14.74 3.26
C ALA A 331 -7.49 15.16 2.33
N ALA A 332 -7.16 15.81 1.21
CA ALA A 332 -8.12 16.17 0.16
C ALA A 332 -8.86 14.95 -0.42
N GLN A 333 -8.17 13.82 -0.61
CA GLN A 333 -8.78 12.60 -1.14
C GLN A 333 -9.82 12.04 -0.17
N VAL A 334 -9.52 12.00 1.12
CA VAL A 334 -10.49 11.55 2.13
C VAL A 334 -11.71 12.46 2.13
N LEU A 335 -11.49 13.78 2.23
CA LEU A 335 -12.57 14.77 2.27
C LEU A 335 -13.44 14.77 1.01
N ALA A 336 -12.88 14.50 -0.17
CA ALA A 336 -13.65 14.39 -1.41
C ALA A 336 -14.45 13.08 -1.50
N ASN A 337 -14.04 12.02 -0.80
CA ASN A 337 -14.69 10.70 -0.85
C ASN A 337 -15.80 10.52 0.21
N VAL A 338 -15.90 11.39 1.20
CA VAL A 338 -16.90 11.35 2.28
C VAL A 338 -17.88 12.51 2.21
#